data_2ebe64d555144f9bb7a18ef7a2525031
#
_entry.id   2ebe64d555144f9bb7a18ef7a2525031
#
_cell.length_a   1.000
_cell.length_b   1.000
_cell.length_c   1.000
_cell.angle_alpha   90.00
_cell.angle_beta   90.00
_cell.angle_gamma   90.00
#
_symmetry.space_group_name_H-M   'P 1'
#
loop_
_entity.id
_entity.type
_entity.pdbx_description
1 polymer ?
#
loop_
_entity_poly.entity_id
_entity_poly.type
_entity_poly.pdbx_seq_one_letter_code
_entity_poly.pdbx_strand_id
1 'polypeptide(L)'
;MTKVKILYTEGKGEFKEGEFDVPDIMPNQIRVKSIFTGVCRSDIDMMNGDFGPLPMNMQGHEGLGEVLEIGKDVKDVNIGDYVATRGEPAYADQYNADIGTYVNVPEADPKYI
;
A
#
# COMPACT_ATOMS: atom_id res chain seq x y z
N MET A 1 16.24 -2.58 3.89
CA MET A 1 15.29 -1.53 3.47
C MET A 1 15.25 -1.45 1.96
N THR A 2 14.10 -1.16 1.39
CA THR A 2 13.91 -1.09 -0.05
C THR A 2 13.41 0.30 -0.42
N LYS A 3 14.13 0.97 -1.35
CA LYS A 3 13.73 2.28 -1.84
C LYS A 3 12.65 2.13 -2.90
N VAL A 4 11.51 2.79 -2.70
CA VAL A 4 10.38 2.72 -3.60
C VAL A 4 9.92 4.11 -3.99
N LYS A 5 9.19 4.20 -5.10
CA LYS A 5 8.49 5.44 -5.46
C LYS A 5 7.17 5.50 -4.73
N ILE A 6 6.80 6.68 -4.30
CA ILE A 6 5.57 6.92 -3.57
C ILE A 6 4.90 8.17 -4.12
N LEU A 7 3.56 8.16 -4.18
CA LEU A 7 2.76 9.35 -4.43
C LEU A 7 2.26 9.88 -3.10
N TYR A 8 2.35 11.19 -2.93
CA TYR A 8 1.90 11.83 -1.70
C TYR A 8 1.44 13.26 -1.96
N THR A 9 0.66 13.78 -1.05
CA THR A 9 0.24 15.19 -1.07
C THR A 9 0.69 15.89 0.19
N GLU A 10 0.96 17.18 0.06
CA GLU A 10 1.24 18.07 1.18
C GLU A 10 -0.02 18.85 1.62
N GLY A 11 -1.18 18.56 1.02
CA GLY A 11 -2.42 19.26 1.32
C GLY A 11 -2.54 20.62 0.64
N LYS A 12 -1.86 20.78 -0.51
CA LYS A 12 -1.82 22.04 -1.26
C LYS A 12 -2.46 21.92 -2.64
N GLY A 13 -3.40 20.97 -2.82
CA GLY A 13 -4.16 20.82 -4.04
C GLY A 13 -3.51 19.93 -5.10
N GLU A 14 -2.42 19.26 -4.79
CA GLU A 14 -1.72 18.39 -5.76
C GLU A 14 -1.07 17.18 -5.10
N PHE A 15 -0.83 16.14 -5.89
CA PHE A 15 0.00 15.00 -5.53
C PHE A 15 1.37 15.12 -6.19
N LYS A 16 2.39 14.61 -5.51
CA LYS A 16 3.78 14.61 -5.98
C LYS A 16 4.35 13.20 -5.94
N GLU A 17 5.37 12.95 -6.76
CA GLU A 17 6.19 11.76 -6.62
C GLU A 17 7.31 12.02 -5.63
N GLY A 18 7.65 11.00 -4.87
CA GLY A 18 8.78 11.00 -3.96
C GLY A 18 9.38 9.62 -3.84
N GLU A 19 10.38 9.49 -2.99
CA GLU A 19 11.00 8.21 -2.66
C GLU A 19 10.85 7.95 -1.17
N PHE A 20 10.73 6.67 -0.82
CA PHE A 20 10.58 6.25 0.55
C PHE A 20 11.30 4.92 0.76
N ASP A 21 11.98 4.78 1.88
CA ASP A 21 12.65 3.53 2.24
C ASP A 21 11.68 2.67 3.04
N VAL A 22 11.18 1.60 2.42
CA VAL A 22 10.30 0.65 3.09
C VAL A 22 11.15 -0.27 3.95
N PRO A 23 10.89 -0.35 5.27
CA PRO A 23 11.64 -1.25 6.14
C PRO A 23 11.40 -2.72 5.77
N ASP A 24 12.33 -3.58 6.15
CA ASP A 24 12.16 -5.01 5.99
C ASP A 24 10.90 -5.46 6.74
N ILE A 25 10.24 -6.50 6.23
CA ILE A 25 9.01 -6.98 6.85
C ILE A 25 9.29 -7.57 8.24
N MET A 26 8.34 -7.34 9.14
CA MET A 26 8.33 -7.98 10.45
C MET A 26 7.67 -9.36 10.36
N PRO A 27 7.83 -10.22 11.39
CA PRO A 27 7.26 -11.58 11.34
C PRO A 27 5.76 -11.65 11.05
N ASN A 28 5.00 -10.61 11.42
CA ASN A 28 3.55 -10.54 11.23
C ASN A 28 3.15 -9.74 9.99
N GLN A 29 4.07 -9.54 9.07
CA GLN A 29 3.84 -8.69 7.89
C GLN A 29 4.08 -9.44 6.59
N ILE A 30 3.47 -8.90 5.53
CA ILE A 30 3.77 -9.27 4.14
C ILE A 30 4.32 -8.04 3.42
N ARG A 31 5.10 -8.27 2.36
CA ARG A 31 5.50 -7.23 1.41
C ARG A 31 4.59 -7.34 0.19
N VAL A 32 3.98 -6.23 -0.19
CA VAL A 32 3.05 -6.18 -1.32
C VAL A 32 3.64 -5.31 -2.43
N LYS A 33 3.60 -5.82 -3.67
CA LYS A 33 3.89 -5.04 -4.87
C LYS A 33 2.56 -4.49 -5.39
N SER A 34 2.46 -3.18 -5.45
CA SER A 34 1.23 -2.51 -5.87
C SER A 34 0.88 -2.81 -7.33
N ILE A 35 -0.37 -3.14 -7.60
CA ILE A 35 -0.93 -3.28 -8.95
C ILE A 35 -1.91 -2.15 -9.19
N PHE A 36 -2.87 -1.98 -8.29
CA PHE A 36 -3.85 -0.90 -8.34
C PHE A 36 -4.01 -0.30 -6.95
N THR A 37 -4.32 0.98 -6.92
CA THR A 37 -4.65 1.69 -5.69
C THR A 37 -5.92 2.49 -5.93
N GLY A 38 -6.91 2.30 -5.06
CA GLY A 38 -8.15 3.05 -5.12
C GLY A 38 -7.97 4.47 -4.59
N VAL A 39 -8.77 5.38 -5.12
CA VAL A 39 -8.84 6.76 -4.64
C VAL A 39 -10.24 6.98 -4.10
N CYS A 40 -10.34 7.32 -2.81
CA CYS A 40 -11.62 7.61 -2.19
C CYS A 40 -11.77 9.10 -1.91
N ARG A 41 -12.93 9.50 -1.41
CA ARG A 41 -13.19 10.91 -1.11
C ARG A 41 -12.21 11.47 -0.10
N SER A 42 -11.81 10.68 0.89
CA SER A 42 -10.86 11.14 1.90
C SER A 42 -9.51 11.50 1.31
N ASP A 43 -9.09 10.84 0.22
CA ASP A 43 -7.84 11.18 -0.47
C ASP A 43 -7.92 12.55 -1.12
N ILE A 44 -9.08 12.89 -1.68
CA ILE A 44 -9.32 14.21 -2.29
C ILE A 44 -9.34 15.28 -1.19
N ASP A 45 -9.99 15.02 -0.07
CA ASP A 45 -10.05 15.94 1.05
C ASP A 45 -8.66 16.16 1.65
N MET A 46 -7.84 15.10 1.72
CA MET A 46 -6.46 15.18 2.15
C MET A 46 -5.63 16.06 1.19
N MET A 47 -5.80 15.87 -0.11
CA MET A 47 -5.12 16.68 -1.12
C MET A 47 -5.46 18.15 -0.97
N ASN A 48 -6.71 18.47 -0.62
CA ASN A 48 -7.18 19.83 -0.42
C ASN A 48 -6.81 20.44 0.93
N GLY A 49 -6.16 19.66 1.80
CA GLY A 49 -5.65 20.16 3.08
C GLY A 49 -6.62 20.04 4.25
N ASP A 50 -7.74 19.34 4.09
CA ASP A 50 -8.78 19.23 5.13
C ASP A 50 -8.29 18.50 6.39
N PHE A 51 -7.28 17.65 6.25
CA PHE A 51 -6.71 16.90 7.38
C PHE A 51 -5.38 17.48 7.88
N GLY A 52 -4.95 18.61 7.33
CA GLY A 52 -3.63 19.13 7.59
C GLY A 52 -2.52 18.32 6.95
N PRO A 53 -1.25 18.60 7.25
CA PRO A 53 -0.14 17.84 6.67
C PRO A 53 -0.07 16.43 7.25
N LEU A 54 0.14 15.45 6.37
CA LEU A 54 0.32 14.05 6.75
C LEU A 54 1.66 13.53 6.26
N PRO A 55 2.30 12.61 7.00
CA PRO A 55 3.52 11.98 6.53
C PRO A 55 3.30 11.27 5.20
N MET A 56 4.32 11.30 4.35
CA MET A 56 4.33 10.67 3.03
C MET A 56 3.96 9.18 3.10
N ASN A 57 4.38 8.47 4.14
CA ASN A 57 4.17 7.04 4.30
C ASN A 57 2.84 6.67 4.98
N MET A 58 1.93 7.62 5.09
CA MET A 58 0.60 7.38 5.67
C MET A 58 -0.53 7.73 4.70
N GLN A 59 -0.25 7.67 3.40
CA GLN A 59 -1.20 8.08 2.39
C GLN A 59 -1.53 6.92 1.45
N GLY A 60 -2.82 6.80 1.08
CA GLY A 60 -3.34 5.70 0.30
C GLY A 60 -3.67 4.50 1.19
N HIS A 61 -4.92 4.01 1.11
CA HIS A 61 -5.39 2.96 2.01
C HIS A 61 -6.25 1.89 1.32
N GLU A 62 -6.38 1.94 -0.01
CA GLU A 62 -7.15 0.97 -0.78
C GLU A 62 -6.26 0.36 -1.84
N GLY A 63 -5.50 -0.67 -1.48
CA GLY A 63 -4.53 -1.28 -2.36
C GLY A 63 -4.93 -2.66 -2.87
N LEU A 64 -4.50 -2.98 -4.09
CA LEU A 64 -4.50 -4.33 -4.64
C LEU A 64 -3.07 -4.64 -5.09
N GLY A 65 -2.56 -5.80 -4.74
CA GLY A 65 -1.20 -6.12 -5.10
C GLY A 65 -0.85 -7.59 -5.00
N GLU A 66 0.38 -7.88 -5.38
CA GLU A 66 0.96 -9.22 -5.33
C GLU A 66 1.86 -9.37 -4.12
N VAL A 67 1.76 -10.50 -3.43
CA VAL A 67 2.61 -10.81 -2.27
C VAL A 67 4.01 -11.18 -2.76
N LEU A 68 5.01 -10.39 -2.36
CA LEU A 68 6.42 -10.63 -2.70
C LEU A 68 7.16 -11.39 -1.61
N GLU A 69 6.83 -11.15 -0.36
CA GLU A 69 7.46 -11.77 0.80
C GLU A 69 6.43 -11.97 1.90
N ILE A 70 6.64 -13.00 2.73
CA ILE A 70 5.79 -13.23 3.91
C ILE A 70 6.66 -13.37 5.14
N GLY A 71 6.21 -12.82 6.26
CA GLY A 71 6.84 -13.01 7.56
C GLY A 71 6.59 -14.42 8.10
N LYS A 72 7.41 -14.84 9.04
CA LYS A 72 7.37 -16.22 9.56
C LYS A 72 6.04 -16.58 10.23
N ASP A 73 5.30 -15.59 10.72
CA ASP A 73 4.01 -15.81 11.40
C ASP A 73 2.82 -15.77 10.46
N VAL A 74 3.04 -15.47 9.18
CA VAL A 74 2.00 -15.39 8.16
C VAL A 74 1.65 -16.78 7.67
N LYS A 75 0.36 -17.17 7.78
CA LYS A 75 -0.11 -18.52 7.44
C LYS A 75 -1.25 -18.53 6.43
N ASP A 76 -1.82 -17.37 6.12
CA ASP A 76 -3.06 -17.25 5.35
C ASP A 76 -2.85 -16.87 3.89
N VAL A 77 -1.63 -16.51 3.49
CA VAL A 77 -1.28 -16.20 2.10
C VAL A 77 0.10 -16.75 1.78
N ASN A 78 0.39 -16.90 0.49
CA ASN A 78 1.68 -17.35 -0.03
C ASN A 78 2.28 -16.29 -0.94
N ILE A 79 3.59 -16.37 -1.17
CA ILE A 79 4.26 -15.55 -2.17
C ILE A 79 3.61 -15.81 -3.53
N GLY A 80 3.31 -14.74 -4.26
CA GLY A 80 2.64 -14.82 -5.55
C GLY A 80 1.12 -14.69 -5.49
N ASP A 81 0.52 -14.75 -4.30
CA ASP A 81 -0.91 -14.52 -4.14
C ASP A 81 -1.24 -13.05 -4.37
N TYR A 82 -2.50 -12.78 -4.71
CA TYR A 82 -3.01 -11.41 -4.88
C TYR A 82 -3.90 -11.05 -3.71
N VAL A 83 -3.71 -9.85 -3.20
CA VAL A 83 -4.39 -9.39 -1.99
C VAL A 83 -4.97 -8.00 -2.16
N ALA A 84 -6.08 -7.75 -1.46
CA ALA A 84 -6.58 -6.41 -1.23
C ALA A 84 -6.15 -5.99 0.17
N THR A 85 -5.64 -4.79 0.30
CA THR A 85 -5.09 -4.29 1.57
C THR A 85 -5.85 -3.08 2.06
N ARG A 86 -5.87 -2.92 3.39
CA ARG A 86 -6.37 -1.74 4.07
C ARG A 86 -5.23 -1.18 4.91
N GLY A 87 -4.79 0.00 4.58
CA GLY A 87 -3.70 0.62 5.33
C GLY A 87 -2.69 1.29 4.43
N GLU A 88 -1.89 2.11 5.02
CA GLU A 88 -0.91 2.96 4.35
C GLU A 88 0.45 2.27 4.31
N PRO A 89 1.28 2.63 3.35
CA PRO A 89 1.06 3.58 2.25
C PRO A 89 0.75 2.86 0.93
N ALA A 90 -0.49 2.70 0.57
CA ALA A 90 -0.87 2.03 -0.68
C ALA A 90 -0.50 2.82 -1.95
N TYR A 91 -0.11 4.09 -1.83
CA TYR A 91 0.37 4.90 -2.95
C TYR A 91 1.88 4.73 -3.16
N ALA A 92 2.38 3.53 -3.01
CA ALA A 92 3.79 3.19 -3.19
C ALA A 92 3.94 1.97 -4.09
N ASP A 93 5.08 1.83 -4.75
CA ASP A 93 5.36 0.65 -5.59
C ASP A 93 5.30 -0.63 -4.78
N GLN A 94 5.83 -0.59 -3.56
CA GLN A 94 5.82 -1.68 -2.61
C GLN A 94 5.54 -1.15 -1.21
N TYR A 95 4.88 -1.95 -0.40
CA TYR A 95 4.59 -1.59 0.98
C TYR A 95 4.39 -2.83 1.85
N ASN A 96 4.47 -2.63 3.16
CA ASN A 96 4.24 -3.70 4.13
C ASN A 96 2.79 -3.65 4.62
N ALA A 97 2.21 -4.82 4.85
CA ALA A 97 0.87 -4.93 5.42
C ALA A 97 0.86 -5.93 6.57
N ASP A 98 0.19 -5.56 7.66
CA ASP A 98 0.08 -6.39 8.86
C ASP A 98 -0.97 -7.48 8.68
N ILE A 99 -0.79 -8.61 9.38
CA ILE A 99 -1.81 -9.65 9.48
C ILE A 99 -3.12 -8.98 9.92
N GLY A 100 -4.22 -9.32 9.23
CA GLY A 100 -5.54 -8.76 9.52
C GLY A 100 -5.90 -7.53 8.70
N THR A 101 -4.95 -6.96 7.95
CA THR A 101 -5.20 -5.78 7.11
C THR A 101 -5.27 -6.13 5.62
N TYR A 102 -5.23 -7.39 5.28
CA TYR A 102 -5.33 -7.83 3.89
C TYR A 102 -6.23 -9.06 3.77
N VAL A 103 -6.77 -9.27 2.59
CA VAL A 103 -7.53 -10.47 2.24
C VAL A 103 -7.03 -11.01 0.90
N ASN A 104 -7.07 -12.32 0.73
CA ASN A 104 -6.69 -12.96 -0.52
C ASN A 104 -7.79 -12.73 -1.55
N VAL A 105 -7.41 -12.17 -2.71
CA VAL A 105 -8.33 -11.86 -3.81
C VAL A 105 -7.75 -12.40 -5.11
N PRO A 106 -7.96 -13.69 -5.42
CA PRO A 106 -7.41 -14.28 -6.64
C PRO A 106 -7.81 -13.53 -7.91
N GLU A 107 -8.97 -12.91 -7.93
CA GLU A 107 -9.48 -12.14 -9.07
C GLU A 107 -8.69 -10.88 -9.35
N ALA A 108 -7.83 -10.46 -8.45
CA ALA A 108 -6.93 -9.33 -8.66
C ALA A 108 -5.71 -9.70 -9.53
N ASP A 109 -5.54 -10.97 -9.86
CA ASP A 109 -4.52 -11.40 -10.81
C ASP A 109 -4.74 -10.66 -12.14
N PRO A 110 -3.71 -9.98 -12.69
CA PRO A 110 -3.84 -9.20 -13.92
C PRO A 110 -4.41 -9.97 -15.11
N LYS A 111 -4.31 -11.31 -15.13
CA LYS A 111 -4.90 -12.11 -16.21
C LYS A 111 -6.43 -12.03 -16.26
N TYR A 112 -7.08 -11.58 -15.19
CA TYR A 112 -8.53 -11.44 -15.13
C TYR A 112 -9.00 -9.99 -15.37
N ILE A 113 -8.09 -9.08 -15.64
CA ILE A 113 -8.40 -7.65 -15.79
C ILE A 113 -8.22 -7.21 -17.23
#